data_377c9cfe329b683290cfea38b5b3486a
#
_entry.id   377c9cfe329b683290cfea38b5b3486a
#
_cell.length_a   1.000
_cell.length_b   1.000
_cell.length_c   1.000
_cell.angle_alpha   90.00
_cell.angle_beta   90.00
_cell.angle_gamma   90.00
#
_symmetry.space_group_name_H-M   'P 1'
#
loop_
_entity.id
_entity.type
_entity.pdbx_description
1 polymer ?
#
loop_
_entity_poly.entity_id
_entity_poly.type
_entity_poly.pdbx_seq_one_letter_code
_entity_poly.pdbx_strand_id
1 'polypeptide(L)'
;MQGSSVIAHLLLEHQVGFTNLCTFATYKFRELNDSKEDFIQEQSDLLLSYILFEKEAALPESIIDKKTRYVMDFEGQMHRNSGQDSLRQLNLVSRILDLRCSYMIFSNSFSGLPIPIKNVLSQKLFNLLSCEQDKLPSRFSYLKKDEREKIKKILNIHWEGFGQQS
;
A
#
# COMPACT_ATOMS: atom_id res chain seq x y z
N MET A 1 -3.52 -21.55 19.71
CA MET A 1 -3.13 -20.13 19.49
C MET A 1 -4.37 -19.43 18.95
N GLN A 2 -4.83 -18.35 19.58
CA GLN A 2 -6.05 -17.66 19.14
C GLN A 2 -5.76 -16.93 17.81
N GLY A 3 -6.67 -17.01 16.83
CA GLY A 3 -6.50 -16.45 15.48
C GLY A 3 -6.16 -14.96 15.42
N SER A 4 -6.51 -14.18 16.47
CA SER A 4 -6.16 -12.77 16.59
C SER A 4 -4.64 -12.51 16.64
N SER A 5 -3.84 -13.43 17.15
CA SER A 5 -2.38 -13.24 17.21
C SER A 5 -1.73 -13.41 15.84
N VAL A 6 -2.28 -14.23 14.97
CA VAL A 6 -1.76 -14.42 13.59
C VAL A 6 -2.01 -13.18 12.75
N ILE A 7 -3.21 -12.62 12.81
CA ILE A 7 -3.53 -11.36 12.08
C ILE A 7 -2.61 -10.22 12.55
N ALA A 8 -2.40 -10.10 13.86
CA ALA A 8 -1.50 -9.09 14.40
C ALA A 8 -0.06 -9.26 13.91
N HIS A 9 0.43 -10.51 13.81
CA HIS A 9 1.77 -10.79 13.28
C HIS A 9 1.87 -10.45 11.79
N LEU A 10 0.88 -10.82 10.98
CA LEU A 10 0.87 -10.51 9.54
C LEU A 10 0.86 -9.00 9.28
N LEU A 11 0.06 -8.26 10.06
CA LEU A 11 0.02 -6.80 9.97
C LEU A 11 1.34 -6.17 10.44
N LEU A 12 1.95 -6.68 11.52
CA LEU A 12 3.24 -6.22 11.99
C LEU A 12 4.34 -6.48 10.94
N GLU A 13 4.36 -7.67 10.36
CA GLU A 13 5.30 -8.05 9.31
C GLU A 13 5.19 -7.11 8.09
N HIS A 14 3.96 -6.82 7.68
CA HIS A 14 3.69 -5.85 6.62
C HIS A 14 4.21 -4.45 6.99
N GLN A 15 3.95 -3.97 8.20
CA GLN A 15 4.42 -2.66 8.67
C GLN A 15 5.94 -2.57 8.71
N VAL A 16 6.59 -3.60 9.25
CA VAL A 16 8.06 -3.65 9.35
C VAL A 16 8.69 -3.71 7.96
N GLY A 17 8.18 -4.57 7.08
CA GLY A 17 8.68 -4.69 5.71
C GLY A 17 8.56 -3.37 4.94
N PHE A 18 7.41 -2.70 5.01
CA PHE A 18 7.21 -1.39 4.39
C PHE A 18 8.17 -0.34 4.94
N THR A 19 8.30 -0.27 6.27
CA THR A 19 9.19 0.67 6.94
C THR A 19 10.65 0.45 6.54
N ASN A 20 11.08 -0.81 6.43
CA ASN A 20 12.43 -1.15 5.99
C ASN A 20 12.69 -0.70 4.54
N LEU A 21 11.72 -0.89 3.63
CA LEU A 21 11.82 -0.40 2.25
C LEU A 21 11.96 1.11 2.20
N CYS A 22 11.13 1.85 2.91
CA CYS A 22 11.21 3.32 2.97
C CYS A 22 12.53 3.80 3.57
N THR A 23 12.99 3.14 4.64
CA THR A 23 14.25 3.45 5.31
C THR A 23 15.43 3.22 4.38
N PHE A 24 15.50 2.06 3.73
CA PHE A 24 16.55 1.73 2.76
C PHE A 24 16.58 2.76 1.62
N ALA A 25 15.42 3.03 1.01
CA ALA A 25 15.30 4.00 -0.08
C ALA A 25 15.80 5.39 0.33
N THR A 26 15.47 5.82 1.55
CA THR A 26 15.86 7.14 2.08
C THR A 26 17.36 7.22 2.33
N TYR A 27 17.94 6.24 3.01
CA TYR A 27 19.38 6.25 3.31
C TYR A 27 20.20 6.11 2.05
N LYS A 28 19.86 5.18 1.17
CA LYS A 28 20.60 4.94 -0.07
C LYS A 28 20.53 6.14 -1.02
N PHE A 29 19.38 6.78 -1.12
CA PHE A 29 19.24 8.02 -1.91
C PHE A 29 20.17 9.13 -1.44
N ARG A 30 20.43 9.24 -0.12
CA ARG A 30 21.36 10.23 0.43
C ARG A 30 22.82 9.91 0.15
N GLU A 31 23.17 8.64 0.10
CA GLU A 31 24.54 8.18 -0.19
C GLU A 31 24.93 8.35 -1.67
N LEU A 32 23.96 8.27 -2.58
CA LEU A 32 24.22 8.38 -4.01
C LEU A 32 24.54 9.84 -4.40
N ASN A 33 25.70 10.02 -5.04
CA ASN A 33 26.11 11.31 -5.60
C ASN A 33 25.65 11.48 -7.03
N ASP A 34 25.78 10.42 -7.86
CA ASP A 34 25.46 10.40 -9.30
C ASP A 34 24.45 9.27 -9.60
N SER A 35 23.84 9.33 -10.79
CA SER A 35 22.93 8.28 -11.33
C SER A 35 21.75 7.93 -10.41
N LYS A 36 21.13 8.95 -9.81
CA LYS A 36 19.94 8.75 -8.95
C LYS A 36 18.71 8.33 -9.73
N GLU A 37 18.65 8.58 -11.03
CA GLU A 37 17.47 8.35 -11.86
C GLU A 37 17.07 6.87 -11.86
N ASP A 38 17.99 5.96 -12.18
CA ASP A 38 17.74 4.52 -12.19
C ASP A 38 17.31 4.02 -10.81
N PHE A 39 18.00 4.51 -9.77
CA PHE A 39 17.65 4.18 -8.39
C PHE A 39 16.24 4.64 -8.02
N ILE A 40 15.85 5.87 -8.40
CA ILE A 40 14.50 6.40 -8.16
C ILE A 40 13.47 5.51 -8.84
N GLN A 41 13.70 5.11 -10.09
CA GLN A 41 12.80 4.25 -10.84
C GLN A 41 12.66 2.89 -10.18
N GLU A 42 13.78 2.25 -9.82
CA GLU A 42 13.81 0.95 -9.15
C GLU A 42 13.09 0.96 -7.80
N GLN A 43 13.40 1.94 -6.93
CA GLN A 43 12.76 2.03 -5.62
C GLN A 43 11.28 2.34 -5.72
N SER A 44 10.89 3.17 -6.69
CA SER A 44 9.48 3.45 -6.96
C SER A 44 8.71 2.20 -7.42
N ASP A 45 9.34 1.34 -8.23
CA ASP A 45 8.73 0.07 -8.66
C ASP A 45 8.62 -0.95 -7.52
N LEU A 46 9.64 -1.05 -6.66
CA LEU A 46 9.59 -1.90 -5.47
C LEU A 46 8.49 -1.46 -4.50
N LEU A 47 8.40 -0.16 -4.23
CA LEU A 47 7.36 0.41 -3.38
C LEU A 47 5.97 0.23 -4.00
N LEU A 48 5.81 0.43 -5.32
CA LEU A 48 4.55 0.20 -6.02
C LEU A 48 4.07 -1.24 -5.87
N SER A 49 4.97 -2.21 -6.08
CA SER A 49 4.70 -3.64 -5.92
C SER A 49 4.26 -3.97 -4.49
N TYR A 50 4.95 -3.41 -3.51
CA TYR A 50 4.65 -3.64 -2.10
C TYR A 50 3.32 -3.00 -1.68
N ILE A 51 3.08 -1.75 -2.10
CA ILE A 51 1.84 -1.01 -1.82
C ILE A 51 0.62 -1.75 -2.36
N LEU A 52 0.72 -2.32 -3.55
CA LEU A 52 -0.39 -2.98 -4.23
C LEU A 52 -0.46 -4.49 -3.95
N PHE A 53 0.33 -5.00 -3.01
CA PHE A 53 0.31 -6.42 -2.62
C PHE A 53 0.59 -7.36 -3.79
N GLU A 54 1.54 -7.01 -4.69
CA GLU A 54 2.00 -7.91 -5.73
C GLU A 54 2.53 -9.21 -5.10
N LYS A 55 2.04 -10.36 -5.54
CA LYS A 55 2.41 -11.69 -5.02
C LYS A 55 1.97 -11.95 -3.56
N GLU A 56 0.92 -11.28 -3.07
CA GLU A 56 0.32 -11.63 -1.79
C GLU A 56 -0.12 -13.09 -1.78
N ALA A 57 0.32 -13.83 -0.77
CA ALA A 57 -0.13 -15.20 -0.56
C ALA A 57 -1.57 -15.22 -0.04
N ALA A 58 -2.38 -16.18 -0.54
CA ALA A 58 -3.72 -16.38 -0.03
C ALA A 58 -3.69 -16.79 1.45
N LEU A 59 -4.60 -16.24 2.25
CA LEU A 59 -4.75 -16.63 3.65
C LEU A 59 -5.37 -18.03 3.74
N PRO A 60 -4.87 -18.91 4.63
CA PRO A 60 -5.52 -20.18 4.90
C PRO A 60 -6.89 -19.95 5.57
N GLU A 61 -7.88 -20.80 5.23
CA GLU A 61 -9.28 -20.69 5.72
C GLU A 61 -9.43 -20.68 7.25
N SER A 62 -8.42 -21.16 7.99
CA SER A 62 -8.45 -21.30 9.44
C SER A 62 -8.16 -20.02 10.25
N ILE A 63 -7.88 -18.88 9.60
CA ILE A 63 -7.45 -17.64 10.30
C ILE A 63 -8.64 -16.77 10.74
N ILE A 64 -9.88 -17.16 10.45
CA ILE A 64 -11.03 -16.26 10.47
C ILE A 64 -11.66 -16.14 11.87
N ASP A 65 -11.24 -15.15 12.65
CA ASP A 65 -12.08 -14.58 13.70
C ASP A 65 -12.26 -13.07 13.48
N LYS A 66 -13.30 -12.71 12.72
CA LYS A 66 -13.58 -11.32 12.27
C LYS A 66 -14.04 -10.37 13.37
N LYS A 67 -14.25 -10.83 14.60
CA LYS A 67 -14.91 -10.06 15.68
C LYS A 67 -14.01 -9.76 16.87
N THR A 68 -12.70 -9.89 16.75
CA THR A 68 -11.82 -9.56 17.87
C THR A 68 -11.74 -8.04 18.07
N ARG A 69 -11.61 -7.61 19.34
CA ARG A 69 -11.40 -6.21 19.70
C ARG A 69 -10.23 -5.61 18.91
N TYR A 70 -9.17 -6.39 18.68
CA TYR A 70 -8.01 -5.96 17.89
C TYR A 70 -8.38 -5.57 16.45
N VAL A 71 -9.22 -6.35 15.77
CA VAL A 71 -9.72 -6.05 14.41
C VAL A 71 -10.48 -4.73 14.41
N MET A 72 -11.41 -4.58 15.36
CA MET A 72 -12.23 -3.35 15.48
C MET A 72 -11.37 -2.12 15.79
N ASP A 73 -10.40 -2.24 16.69
CA ASP A 73 -9.49 -1.14 17.05
C ASP A 73 -8.58 -0.77 15.87
N PHE A 74 -8.08 -1.77 15.13
CA PHE A 74 -7.25 -1.54 13.95
C PHE A 74 -8.02 -0.82 12.83
N GLU A 75 -9.22 -1.28 12.52
CA GLU A 75 -10.08 -0.64 11.51
C GLU A 75 -10.52 0.77 11.96
N GLY A 76 -10.79 0.94 13.24
CA GLY A 76 -11.22 2.21 13.82
C GLY A 76 -10.15 3.31 13.88
N GLN A 77 -8.86 2.96 13.72
CA GLN A 77 -7.75 3.93 13.74
C GLN A 77 -7.60 4.76 12.46
N MET A 78 -8.34 4.45 11.40
CA MET A 78 -8.30 5.26 10.18
C MET A 78 -9.23 6.47 10.24
N HIS A 79 -8.88 7.47 9.46
CA HIS A 79 -9.57 8.74 9.36
C HIS A 79 -11.09 8.60 9.44
N ARG A 80 -11.67 9.01 10.53
CA ARG A 80 -13.12 8.96 10.80
C ARG A 80 -13.96 9.70 9.76
N ASN A 81 -13.33 10.50 8.89
CA ASN A 81 -13.96 11.30 7.85
C ASN A 81 -13.92 10.66 6.45
N SER A 82 -13.33 9.48 6.28
CA SER A 82 -13.09 8.89 4.95
C SER A 82 -14.23 8.03 4.41
N GLY A 83 -15.38 7.99 5.07
CA GLY A 83 -16.50 7.17 4.61
C GLY A 83 -16.27 5.68 4.80
N GLN A 84 -16.99 4.85 4.03
CA GLN A 84 -17.00 3.39 4.17
C GLN A 84 -15.76 2.68 3.61
N ASP A 85 -14.95 3.37 2.78
CA ASP A 85 -13.80 2.79 2.10
C ASP A 85 -12.49 3.18 2.79
N SER A 86 -12.10 2.44 3.82
CA SER A 86 -10.80 2.59 4.50
C SER A 86 -9.77 1.59 3.98
N LEU A 87 -8.53 2.03 3.74
CA LEU A 87 -7.42 1.12 3.41
C LEU A 87 -7.04 0.18 4.57
N ARG A 88 -7.59 0.36 5.77
CA ARG A 88 -7.38 -0.53 6.91
C ARG A 88 -8.48 -1.58 7.07
N GLN A 89 -9.48 -1.59 6.22
CA GLN A 89 -10.54 -2.57 6.29
C GLN A 89 -9.96 -3.96 6.01
N LEU A 90 -10.20 -4.91 6.93
CA LEU A 90 -9.70 -6.27 6.84
C LEU A 90 -10.67 -7.15 6.06
N ASN A 91 -10.14 -7.94 5.12
CA ASN A 91 -10.91 -8.94 4.37
C ASN A 91 -10.99 -10.25 5.15
N LEU A 92 -9.85 -10.81 5.56
CA LEU A 92 -9.68 -12.03 6.34
C LEU A 92 -10.36 -13.31 5.76
N VAL A 93 -10.76 -13.27 4.49
CA VAL A 93 -11.30 -14.46 3.78
C VAL A 93 -10.22 -15.05 2.89
N SER A 94 -9.63 -14.24 2.04
CA SER A 94 -8.61 -14.67 1.06
C SER A 94 -7.33 -13.86 1.15
N ARG A 95 -7.36 -12.71 1.81
CA ARG A 95 -6.26 -11.76 1.96
C ARG A 95 -6.40 -10.93 3.24
N ILE A 96 -5.37 -10.17 3.59
CA ILE A 96 -5.37 -9.39 4.82
C ILE A 96 -6.31 -8.18 4.69
N LEU A 97 -6.13 -7.34 3.69
CA LEU A 97 -6.89 -6.10 3.49
C LEU A 97 -8.00 -6.28 2.45
N ASP A 98 -9.08 -5.55 2.60
CA ASP A 98 -10.18 -5.56 1.64
C ASP A 98 -9.78 -4.92 0.30
N LEU A 99 -9.13 -3.77 0.34
CA LEU A 99 -8.53 -3.14 -0.82
C LEU A 99 -7.02 -3.47 -0.86
N ARG A 100 -6.53 -3.92 -2.02
CA ARG A 100 -5.10 -4.21 -2.21
C ARG A 100 -4.31 -2.92 -2.41
N CYS A 101 -4.32 -2.11 -1.37
CA CYS A 101 -3.50 -0.92 -1.24
C CYS A 101 -3.09 -0.76 0.23
N SER A 102 -1.79 -0.68 0.46
CA SER A 102 -1.25 -0.56 1.82
C SER A 102 -1.62 0.77 2.46
N TYR A 103 -2.20 0.71 3.66
CA TYR A 103 -2.44 1.89 4.49
C TYR A 103 -1.15 2.58 4.96
N MET A 104 0.00 1.91 4.82
CA MET A 104 1.31 2.44 5.20
C MET A 104 1.75 3.64 4.36
N ILE A 105 1.09 3.92 3.24
CA ILE A 105 1.27 5.17 2.48
C ILE A 105 0.92 6.43 3.29
N PHE A 106 0.21 6.29 4.41
CA PHE A 106 -0.08 7.37 5.35
C PHE A 106 0.82 7.35 6.58
N SER A 107 1.88 6.54 6.58
CA SER A 107 2.83 6.44 7.68
C SER A 107 3.90 7.52 7.64
N ASN A 108 4.53 7.77 8.80
CA ASN A 108 5.68 8.66 8.89
C ASN A 108 6.86 8.16 8.05
N SER A 109 7.03 6.84 7.91
CA SER A 109 8.08 6.24 7.07
C SER A 109 7.91 6.63 5.61
N PHE A 110 6.67 6.60 5.11
CA PHE A 110 6.34 7.04 3.76
C PHE A 110 6.51 8.55 3.58
N SER A 111 6.05 9.34 4.54
CA SER A 111 6.19 10.80 4.52
C SER A 111 7.65 11.23 4.44
N GLY A 112 8.56 10.47 5.10
CA GLY A 112 10.01 10.70 5.11
C GLY A 112 10.75 10.30 3.84
N LEU A 113 10.10 9.68 2.87
CA LEU A 113 10.73 9.34 1.59
C LEU A 113 11.21 10.59 0.83
N PRO A 114 12.33 10.50 0.09
CA PRO A 114 12.79 11.56 -0.80
C PRO A 114 11.69 11.98 -1.80
N ILE A 115 11.53 13.29 -1.98
CA ILE A 115 10.51 13.85 -2.88
C ILE A 115 10.56 13.24 -4.30
N PRO A 116 11.75 13.07 -4.94
CA PRO A 116 11.79 12.46 -6.27
C PRO A 116 11.21 11.04 -6.33
N ILE A 117 11.46 10.22 -5.31
CA ILE A 117 10.90 8.86 -5.24
C ILE A 117 9.38 8.93 -5.07
N LYS A 118 8.89 9.80 -4.18
CA LYS A 118 7.44 9.98 -3.98
C LYS A 118 6.73 10.46 -5.24
N ASN A 119 7.32 11.39 -5.98
CA ASN A 119 6.73 11.92 -7.21
C ASN A 119 6.60 10.84 -8.28
N VAL A 120 7.68 10.09 -8.54
CA VAL A 120 7.65 8.99 -9.52
C VAL A 120 6.67 7.90 -9.10
N LEU A 121 6.67 7.52 -7.82
CA LEU A 121 5.73 6.54 -7.28
C LEU A 121 4.27 7.00 -7.40
N SER A 122 3.98 8.25 -7.05
CA SER A 122 2.66 8.86 -7.17
C SER A 122 2.16 8.79 -8.60
N GLN A 123 3.01 9.17 -9.57
CA GLN A 123 2.67 9.14 -10.99
C GLN A 123 2.42 7.71 -11.49
N LYS A 124 3.30 6.76 -11.15
CA LYS A 124 3.13 5.35 -11.52
C LYS A 124 1.83 4.78 -10.96
N LEU A 125 1.57 5.03 -9.69
CA LEU A 125 0.36 4.56 -9.00
C LEU A 125 -0.91 5.18 -9.61
N PHE A 126 -0.91 6.49 -9.87
CA PHE A 126 -2.03 7.18 -10.51
C PHE A 126 -2.31 6.63 -11.91
N ASN A 127 -1.28 6.45 -12.74
CA ASN A 127 -1.41 5.90 -14.09
C ASN A 127 -1.98 4.48 -14.05
N LEU A 128 -1.47 3.63 -13.15
CA LEU A 128 -1.93 2.25 -12.99
C LEU A 128 -3.39 2.18 -12.54
N LEU A 129 -3.79 3.01 -11.58
CA LEU A 129 -5.17 3.04 -11.09
C LEU A 129 -6.15 3.64 -12.09
N SER A 130 -5.66 4.41 -13.07
CA SER A 130 -6.47 5.12 -14.06
C SER A 130 -6.55 4.40 -15.41
N CYS A 131 -5.65 3.44 -15.70
CA CYS A 131 -5.61 2.80 -17.00
C CYS A 131 -6.82 1.88 -17.23
N GLU A 132 -7.11 1.60 -18.50
CA GLU A 132 -8.11 0.61 -18.90
C GLU A 132 -7.65 -0.80 -18.53
N GLN A 133 -8.58 -1.73 -18.36
CA GLN A 133 -8.27 -3.08 -17.87
C GLN A 133 -7.36 -3.87 -18.80
N ASP A 134 -7.49 -3.67 -20.10
CA ASP A 134 -6.68 -4.30 -21.16
C ASP A 134 -5.26 -3.75 -21.25
N LYS A 135 -5.04 -2.53 -20.74
CA LYS A 135 -3.74 -1.85 -20.68
C LYS A 135 -3.00 -2.05 -19.35
N LEU A 136 -3.65 -2.74 -18.41
CA LEU A 136 -3.06 -3.00 -17.10
C LEU A 136 -1.88 -3.98 -17.24
N PRO A 137 -0.69 -3.68 -16.66
CA PRO A 137 0.43 -4.60 -16.67
C PRO A 137 0.04 -5.96 -16.08
N SER A 138 0.47 -7.06 -16.69
CA SER A 138 0.08 -8.42 -16.31
C SER A 138 0.31 -8.73 -14.84
N ARG A 139 1.39 -8.20 -14.24
CA ARG A 139 1.72 -8.34 -12.82
C ARG A 139 0.67 -7.74 -11.87
N PHE A 140 -0.19 -6.83 -12.36
CA PHE A 140 -1.28 -6.20 -11.61
C PHE A 140 -2.68 -6.60 -12.12
N SER A 141 -2.78 -7.62 -12.97
CA SER A 141 -4.07 -8.07 -13.56
C SER A 141 -5.11 -8.50 -12.52
N TYR A 142 -4.68 -8.81 -11.30
CA TYR A 142 -5.54 -9.13 -10.16
C TYR A 142 -6.33 -7.92 -9.63
N LEU A 143 -5.91 -6.68 -9.92
CA LEU A 143 -6.62 -5.46 -9.51
C LEU A 143 -7.78 -5.18 -10.45
N LYS A 144 -9.00 -5.43 -9.98
CA LYS A 144 -10.21 -5.16 -10.74
C LYS A 144 -10.49 -3.66 -10.83
N LYS A 145 -11.22 -3.24 -11.85
CA LYS A 145 -11.56 -1.84 -12.12
C LYS A 145 -12.19 -1.16 -10.90
N ASP A 146 -13.21 -1.77 -10.31
CA ASP A 146 -13.93 -1.20 -9.16
C ASP A 146 -13.01 -0.99 -7.94
N GLU A 147 -12.09 -1.94 -7.70
CA GLU A 147 -11.10 -1.83 -6.63
C GLU A 147 -10.12 -0.68 -6.89
N ARG A 148 -9.64 -0.54 -8.12
CA ARG A 148 -8.75 0.56 -8.52
C ARG A 148 -9.42 1.94 -8.39
N GLU A 149 -10.69 2.06 -8.77
CA GLU A 149 -11.47 3.29 -8.63
C GLU A 149 -11.65 3.68 -7.15
N LYS A 150 -11.93 2.72 -6.28
CA LYS A 150 -12.02 2.95 -4.83
C LYS A 150 -10.68 3.40 -4.24
N ILE A 151 -9.59 2.70 -4.55
CA ILE A 151 -8.24 3.07 -4.11
C ILE A 151 -7.90 4.49 -4.58
N LYS A 152 -8.10 4.77 -5.88
CA LYS A 152 -7.84 6.10 -6.45
C LYS A 152 -8.61 7.20 -5.75
N LYS A 153 -9.89 6.98 -5.44
CA LYS A 153 -10.72 7.93 -4.70
C LYS A 153 -10.15 8.23 -3.31
N ILE A 154 -9.74 7.21 -2.57
CA ILE A 154 -9.13 7.36 -1.24
C ILE A 154 -7.82 8.16 -1.33
N LEU A 155 -6.95 7.82 -2.29
CA LEU A 155 -5.68 8.50 -2.48
C LEU A 155 -5.85 9.97 -2.88
N ASN A 156 -6.79 10.29 -3.76
CA ASN A 156 -7.09 11.68 -4.13
C ASN A 156 -7.54 12.53 -2.93
N ILE A 157 -8.20 11.92 -1.94
CA ILE A 157 -8.66 12.63 -0.75
C ILE A 157 -7.54 12.83 0.27
N HIS A 158 -6.68 11.83 0.45
CA HIS A 158 -5.78 11.74 1.60
C HIS A 158 -4.30 11.91 1.28
N TRP A 159 -3.90 11.84 0.01
CA TRP A 159 -2.53 12.06 -0.42
C TRP A 159 -2.44 13.36 -1.23
N GLU A 160 -1.99 14.42 -0.57
CA GLU A 160 -1.80 15.73 -1.19
C GLU A 160 -0.84 15.65 -2.39
N GLY A 161 -1.27 16.16 -3.54
CA GLY A 161 -0.49 16.11 -4.79
C GLY A 161 -0.51 14.74 -5.49
N PHE A 162 -1.37 13.80 -5.10
CA PHE A 162 -1.48 12.52 -5.78
C PHE A 162 -1.79 12.67 -7.28
N GLY A 163 -0.92 12.10 -8.13
CA GLY A 163 -1.06 12.14 -9.59
C GLY A 163 -0.77 13.49 -10.24
N GLN A 164 -0.37 14.51 -9.48
CA GLN A 164 0.03 15.80 -10.05
C GLN A 164 1.47 15.69 -10.58
N GLN A 165 1.68 16.18 -11.81
CA GLN A 165 3.04 16.37 -12.35
C GLN A 165 3.63 17.61 -11.69
N SER A 166 4.80 17.45 -11.09
CA SER A 166 5.64 18.57 -10.61
C SER A 166 6.39 19.18 -11.76
#